data_1a2e026fe3794ca18273619cac1ea594
#
_entry.id   1a2e026fe3794ca18273619cac1ea594
#
_cell.length_a   1.000
_cell.length_b   1.000
_cell.length_c   1.000
_cell.angle_alpha   90.00
_cell.angle_beta   90.00
_cell.angle_gamma   90.00
#
_symmetry.space_group_name_H-M   'P 1'
#
loop_
_entity.id
_entity.type
_entity.pdbx_description
1 polymer ?
#
loop_
_entity_poly.entity_id
_entity_poly.type
_entity_poly.pdbx_seq_one_letter_code
_entity_poly.pdbx_strand_id
1 'polypeptide(L)'
;MIINQKILFTKEECESIISYNNTYITNWNMGDRKYNSQPINYSLETEWLFDKLKDFVESETTIRVRTIKKTIHFHKFTKGDWFGKHNDIRDDRVFAVGVLLNDNFGGGDFKLHNPNEIIINKLTGNTYIFDVKIEHEITPILEGNRYSLLWFLQNEHLEVKIDKLI
;
A
#
# COMPACT_ATOMS: atom_id res chain seq x y z
N MET A 1 15.07 -8.18 -4.35
CA MET A 1 14.07 -7.48 -3.49
C MET A 1 14.05 -6.01 -3.87
N ILE A 2 12.89 -5.47 -4.13
CA ILE A 2 12.74 -4.05 -4.47
C ILE A 2 12.01 -3.41 -3.30
N ILE A 3 12.69 -2.51 -2.59
CA ILE A 3 12.06 -1.58 -1.67
C ILE A 3 12.46 -0.18 -2.15
N ASN A 4 11.65 0.38 -3.03
CA ASN A 4 11.78 1.76 -3.43
C ASN A 4 10.69 2.55 -2.72
N GLN A 5 11.02 3.71 -2.21
CA GLN A 5 10.05 4.61 -1.60
C GLN A 5 10.30 6.06 -2.03
N LYS A 6 9.21 6.79 -2.21
CA LYS A 6 9.21 8.14 -2.74
C LYS A 6 7.96 8.89 -2.28
N ILE A 7 8.09 10.18 -1.98
CA ILE A 7 6.92 11.05 -1.79
C ILE A 7 6.28 11.28 -3.17
N LEU A 8 5.20 10.58 -3.44
CA LEU A 8 4.51 10.60 -4.75
C LEU A 8 3.27 11.48 -4.74
N PHE A 9 2.52 11.45 -3.64
CA PHE A 9 1.24 12.17 -3.53
C PHE A 9 1.42 13.48 -2.76
N THR A 10 0.74 14.53 -3.21
CA THR A 10 0.66 15.78 -2.46
C THR A 10 -0.24 15.60 -1.23
N LYS A 11 -0.12 16.53 -0.27
CA LYS A 11 -0.99 16.55 0.91
C LYS A 11 -2.46 16.68 0.52
N GLU A 12 -2.76 17.53 -0.46
CA GLU A 12 -4.11 17.77 -0.97
C GLU A 12 -4.70 16.53 -1.64
N GLU A 13 -3.91 15.80 -2.42
CA GLU A 13 -4.31 14.53 -3.01
C GLU A 13 -4.62 13.49 -1.93
N CYS A 14 -3.78 13.38 -0.90
CA CYS A 14 -4.00 12.48 0.24
C CYS A 14 -5.28 12.83 0.99
N GLU A 15 -5.52 14.10 1.28
CA GLU A 15 -6.73 14.58 1.95
C GLU A 15 -7.99 14.27 1.14
N SER A 16 -7.95 14.44 -0.19
CA SER A 16 -9.04 14.07 -1.10
C SER A 16 -9.34 12.57 -1.05
N ILE A 17 -8.32 11.72 -1.08
CA ILE A 17 -8.48 10.27 -1.00
C ILE A 17 -9.13 9.87 0.33
N ILE A 18 -8.67 10.44 1.44
CA ILE A 18 -9.23 10.18 2.78
C ILE A 18 -10.70 10.60 2.83
N SER A 19 -11.01 11.80 2.40
CA SER A 19 -12.39 12.33 2.45
C SER A 19 -13.36 11.52 1.62
N TYR A 20 -12.96 11.10 0.42
CA TYR A 20 -13.79 10.31 -0.48
C TYR A 20 -14.09 8.91 0.06
N ASN A 21 -13.14 8.29 0.76
CA ASN A 21 -13.20 6.88 1.16
C ASN A 21 -13.62 6.66 2.63
N ASN A 22 -13.73 7.70 3.44
CA ASN A 22 -13.98 7.57 4.88
C ASN A 22 -15.46 7.35 5.25
N THR A 23 -16.34 7.05 4.29
CA THR A 23 -17.81 6.97 4.48
C THR A 23 -18.33 5.54 4.69
N TYR A 24 -17.70 4.53 4.12
CA TYR A 24 -18.12 3.13 4.18
C TYR A 24 -16.92 2.23 4.45
N ILE A 25 -16.87 1.61 5.62
CA ILE A 25 -15.69 0.88 6.06
C ILE A 25 -16.08 -0.48 6.61
N THR A 26 -15.46 -1.53 6.08
CA THR A 26 -15.52 -2.89 6.65
C THR A 26 -14.54 -2.99 7.82
N ASN A 27 -15.04 -3.42 8.98
CA ASN A 27 -14.22 -3.66 10.16
C ASN A 27 -13.67 -5.10 10.15
N TRP A 28 -12.35 -5.22 10.26
CA TRP A 28 -11.65 -6.47 10.47
C TRP A 28 -11.20 -6.57 11.93
N ASN A 29 -11.67 -7.59 12.65
CA ASN A 29 -11.27 -7.86 14.03
C ASN A 29 -11.01 -9.37 14.16
N MET A 30 -9.77 -9.76 13.95
CA MET A 30 -9.29 -11.14 13.99
C MET A 30 -8.11 -11.25 14.96
N GLY A 31 -7.66 -12.47 15.26
CA GLY A 31 -6.58 -12.69 16.21
C GLY A 31 -5.23 -12.07 15.85
N ASP A 32 -4.97 -11.84 14.55
CA ASP A 32 -3.72 -11.29 14.02
C ASP A 32 -3.85 -9.85 13.50
N ARG A 33 -5.06 -9.29 13.50
CA ARG A 33 -5.34 -7.95 12.95
C ARG A 33 -6.60 -7.31 13.48
N LYS A 34 -6.57 -6.00 13.55
CA LYS A 34 -7.74 -5.16 13.80
C LYS A 34 -7.57 -3.85 13.04
N TYR A 35 -8.40 -3.60 12.07
CA TYR A 35 -8.41 -2.36 11.26
C TYR A 35 -9.69 -2.26 10.42
N ASN A 36 -9.85 -1.15 9.75
CA ASN A 36 -10.97 -0.92 8.85
C ASN A 36 -10.45 -0.80 7.40
N SER A 37 -11.19 -1.35 6.45
CA SER A 37 -10.82 -1.30 5.04
C SER A 37 -12.00 -1.04 4.14
N GLN A 38 -11.72 -0.47 2.96
CA GLN A 38 -12.70 -0.22 1.90
C GLN A 38 -12.02 -0.42 0.54
N PRO A 39 -12.68 -1.10 -0.42
CA PRO A 39 -12.18 -1.21 -1.76
C PRO A 39 -12.36 0.10 -2.54
N ILE A 40 -11.35 0.49 -3.30
CA ILE A 40 -11.43 1.53 -4.33
C ILE A 40 -11.38 0.80 -5.67
N ASN A 41 -12.49 0.76 -6.38
CA ASN A 41 -12.58 0.15 -7.69
C ASN A 41 -12.16 1.12 -8.78
N TYR A 42 -11.61 0.57 -9.87
CA TYR A 42 -11.30 1.36 -11.05
C TYR A 42 -12.57 1.95 -11.67
N SER A 43 -12.55 3.25 -11.92
CA SER A 43 -13.61 4.00 -12.58
C SER A 43 -13.01 5.26 -13.22
N LEU A 44 -13.79 6.01 -13.99
CA LEU A 44 -13.35 7.30 -14.53
C LEU A 44 -12.95 8.30 -13.44
N GLU A 45 -13.55 8.20 -12.26
CA GLU A 45 -13.26 9.10 -11.13
C GLU A 45 -11.98 8.71 -10.40
N THR A 46 -11.59 7.44 -10.42
CA THR A 46 -10.42 6.90 -9.72
C THR A 46 -9.25 6.61 -10.66
N GLU A 47 -9.43 6.70 -11.97
CA GLU A 47 -8.43 6.39 -12.99
C GLU A 47 -7.08 7.08 -12.72
N TRP A 48 -7.12 8.35 -12.35
CA TRP A 48 -5.92 9.13 -12.05
C TRP A 48 -5.06 8.52 -10.95
N LEU A 49 -5.70 7.91 -9.95
CA LEU A 49 -5.00 7.24 -8.84
C LEU A 49 -4.30 5.98 -9.32
N PHE A 50 -4.98 5.16 -10.11
CA PHE A 50 -4.39 3.95 -10.71
C PHE A 50 -3.26 4.28 -11.66
N ASP A 51 -3.42 5.29 -12.51
CA ASP A 51 -2.39 5.74 -13.45
C ASP A 51 -1.16 6.23 -12.72
N LYS A 52 -1.34 7.00 -11.65
CA LYS A 52 -0.23 7.51 -10.83
C LYS A 52 0.56 6.39 -10.18
N LEU A 53 -0.12 5.37 -9.63
CA LEU A 53 0.53 4.20 -9.05
C LEU A 53 1.22 3.33 -10.11
N LYS A 54 0.60 3.14 -11.27
CA LYS A 54 1.20 2.45 -12.41
C LYS A 54 2.49 3.15 -12.85
N ASP A 55 2.46 4.46 -13.05
CA ASP A 55 3.62 5.25 -13.46
C ASP A 55 4.75 5.16 -12.43
N PHE A 56 4.42 5.16 -11.14
CA PHE A 56 5.39 4.93 -10.06
C PHE A 56 6.07 3.56 -10.21
N VAL A 57 5.30 2.49 -10.35
CA VAL A 57 5.85 1.14 -10.52
C VAL A 57 6.77 1.06 -11.72
N GLU A 58 6.33 1.61 -12.87
CA GLU A 58 7.07 1.55 -14.12
C GLU A 58 8.31 2.45 -14.14
N SER A 59 8.31 3.55 -13.38
CA SER A 59 9.47 4.46 -13.28
C SER A 59 10.53 3.99 -12.28
N GLU A 60 10.10 3.38 -11.18
CA GLU A 60 11.01 2.98 -10.08
C GLU A 60 11.49 1.52 -10.22
N THR A 61 10.92 0.76 -11.15
CA THR A 61 11.25 -0.65 -11.35
C THR A 61 11.36 -0.98 -12.84
N THR A 62 11.81 -2.18 -13.16
CA THR A 62 11.76 -2.72 -14.53
C THR A 62 10.41 -3.36 -14.88
N ILE A 63 9.46 -3.33 -13.95
CA ILE A 63 8.14 -3.93 -14.10
C ILE A 63 7.28 -3.06 -15.01
N ARG A 64 6.53 -3.71 -15.92
CA ARG A 64 5.48 -3.08 -16.71
C ARG A 64 4.13 -3.61 -16.27
N VAL A 65 3.16 -2.72 -16.11
CA VAL A 65 1.80 -3.04 -15.68
C VAL A 65 0.89 -3.05 -16.92
N ARG A 66 0.36 -4.24 -17.27
CA ARG A 66 -0.49 -4.43 -18.47
C ARG A 66 -1.91 -3.93 -18.28
N THR A 67 -2.49 -4.21 -17.12
CA THR A 67 -3.88 -3.88 -16.82
C THR A 67 -4.03 -3.30 -15.43
N ILE A 68 -4.93 -2.32 -15.31
CA ILE A 68 -5.15 -1.55 -14.09
C ILE A 68 -6.41 -2.01 -13.35
N LYS A 69 -7.10 -3.05 -13.81
CA LYS A 69 -8.43 -3.44 -13.34
C LYS A 69 -8.47 -4.13 -11.97
N LYS A 70 -7.59 -3.74 -11.04
CA LYS A 70 -7.58 -4.29 -9.70
C LYS A 70 -7.89 -3.24 -8.67
N THR A 71 -8.59 -3.69 -7.66
CA THR A 71 -8.98 -2.90 -6.49
C THR A 71 -7.77 -2.44 -5.70
N ILE A 72 -7.73 -1.15 -5.39
CA ILE A 72 -6.87 -0.59 -4.36
C ILE A 72 -7.63 -0.68 -3.03
N HIS A 73 -6.96 -1.10 -1.97
CA HIS A 73 -7.55 -1.16 -0.64
C HIS A 73 -7.23 0.13 0.12
N PHE A 74 -8.25 0.82 0.57
CA PHE A 74 -8.14 1.93 1.51
C PHE A 74 -8.22 1.38 2.93
N HIS A 75 -7.23 1.67 3.76
CA HIS A 75 -7.16 1.22 5.14
C HIS A 75 -7.24 2.39 6.11
N LYS A 76 -8.01 2.19 7.18
CA LYS A 76 -8.07 3.08 8.34
C LYS A 76 -7.75 2.30 9.61
N PHE A 77 -6.74 2.73 10.31
CA PHE A 77 -6.36 2.24 11.63
C PHE A 77 -6.63 3.32 12.66
N THR A 78 -7.38 2.99 13.71
CA THR A 78 -7.66 3.88 14.83
C THR A 78 -6.87 3.41 16.06
N LYS A 79 -6.91 4.16 17.15
CA LYS A 79 -6.20 3.81 18.40
C LYS A 79 -6.47 2.37 18.80
N GLY A 80 -5.40 1.61 19.01
CA GLY A 80 -5.42 0.19 19.38
C GLY A 80 -5.51 -0.77 18.17
N ASP A 81 -5.71 -0.27 16.95
CA ASP A 81 -5.69 -1.09 15.75
C ASP A 81 -4.26 -1.45 15.36
N TRP A 82 -4.10 -2.59 14.72
CA TRP A 82 -2.81 -3.17 14.37
C TRP A 82 -2.93 -4.26 13.30
N PHE A 83 -1.83 -4.65 12.69
CA PHE A 83 -1.75 -5.82 11.83
C PHE A 83 -0.45 -6.56 12.12
N GLY A 84 -0.56 -7.77 12.66
CA GLY A 84 0.58 -8.60 13.07
C GLY A 84 1.46 -9.01 11.90
N LYS A 85 2.65 -9.50 12.24
CA LYS A 85 3.63 -9.95 11.26
C LYS A 85 3.05 -11.06 10.37
N HIS A 86 3.09 -10.86 9.06
CA HIS A 86 2.59 -11.77 8.02
C HIS A 86 3.28 -11.48 6.69
N ASN A 87 3.10 -12.37 5.72
CA ASN A 87 3.37 -12.11 4.31
C ASN A 87 2.05 -12.06 3.54
N ASP A 88 2.09 -11.61 2.30
CA ASP A 88 0.93 -11.49 1.43
C ASP A 88 0.90 -12.51 0.29
N ILE A 89 1.61 -13.62 0.44
CA ILE A 89 1.64 -14.71 -0.55
C ILE A 89 0.23 -15.27 -0.70
N ARG A 90 -0.44 -14.92 -1.79
CA ARG A 90 -1.81 -15.31 -2.08
C ARG A 90 -2.17 -14.95 -3.53
N ASP A 91 -2.98 -15.79 -4.19
CA ASP A 91 -3.67 -15.47 -5.46
C ASP A 91 -2.75 -14.89 -6.55
N ASP A 92 -1.59 -15.49 -6.80
CA ASP A 92 -0.60 -15.04 -7.81
C ASP A 92 -0.05 -13.61 -7.58
N ARG A 93 -0.19 -13.06 -6.39
CA ARG A 93 0.41 -11.79 -6.01
C ARG A 93 1.94 -11.87 -6.09
N VAL A 94 2.54 -10.81 -6.62
CA VAL A 94 3.99 -10.70 -6.75
C VAL A 94 4.53 -9.53 -5.94
N PHE A 95 3.89 -8.37 -6.07
CA PHE A 95 4.27 -7.14 -5.40
C PHE A 95 3.09 -6.48 -4.73
N ALA A 96 3.39 -5.73 -3.69
CA ALA A 96 2.46 -4.81 -3.05
C ALA A 96 3.00 -3.38 -3.17
N VAL A 97 2.11 -2.45 -3.48
CA VAL A 97 2.38 -1.01 -3.49
C VAL A 97 1.57 -0.37 -2.38
N GLY A 98 2.24 0.28 -1.45
CA GLY A 98 1.61 0.98 -0.34
C GLY A 98 1.75 2.49 -0.47
N VAL A 99 0.77 3.23 0.05
CA VAL A 99 0.81 4.68 0.16
C VAL A 99 0.40 5.08 1.56
N LEU A 100 1.23 5.87 2.25
CA LEU A 100 0.85 6.49 3.50
C LEU A 100 0.15 7.83 3.21
N LEU A 101 -1.10 7.98 3.66
CA LEU A 101 -1.92 9.15 3.33
C LEU A 101 -1.83 10.28 4.36
N ASN A 102 -1.31 9.98 5.56
CA ASN A 102 -1.11 10.98 6.62
C ASN A 102 0.03 10.58 7.54
N ASP A 103 0.51 11.52 8.34
CA ASP A 103 1.61 11.28 9.28
C ASP A 103 1.32 11.78 10.70
N ASN A 104 0.13 12.32 10.95
CA ASN A 104 -0.30 12.89 12.23
C ASN A 104 -0.91 11.84 13.17
N PHE A 105 -0.18 10.76 13.42
CA PHE A 105 -0.57 9.69 14.36
C PHE A 105 0.66 9.15 15.10
N GLY A 106 0.45 8.53 16.25
CA GLY A 106 1.49 7.87 17.04
C GLY A 106 1.40 6.35 16.93
N GLY A 107 2.55 5.66 16.99
CA GLY A 107 2.62 4.22 16.67
C GLY A 107 2.37 3.96 15.21
N GLY A 108 1.81 2.81 14.86
CA GLY A 108 1.41 2.48 13.49
C GLY A 108 2.56 2.43 12.49
N ASP A 109 3.74 2.05 12.94
CA ASP A 109 4.90 1.89 12.06
C ASP A 109 4.67 0.71 11.12
N PHE A 110 4.93 0.92 9.84
CA PHE A 110 4.98 -0.16 8.86
C PHE A 110 6.41 -0.68 8.79
N LYS A 111 6.58 -1.93 9.20
CA LYS A 111 7.88 -2.59 9.28
C LYS A 111 7.98 -3.74 8.30
N LEU A 112 9.07 -3.80 7.55
CA LEU A 112 9.45 -4.91 6.69
C LEU A 112 10.59 -5.69 7.35
N HIS A 113 10.54 -7.03 7.28
CA HIS A 113 11.52 -7.92 7.88
C HIS A 113 12.24 -8.75 6.81
N ASN A 114 13.42 -8.28 6.32
CA ASN A 114 14.17 -8.99 5.29
C ASN A 114 15.64 -8.53 5.13
N PRO A 115 16.61 -9.23 5.65
CA PRO A 115 16.58 -10.06 6.86
C PRO A 115 16.47 -9.18 8.11
N ASN A 116 16.88 -7.91 7.99
CA ASN A 116 16.81 -6.91 9.05
C ASN A 116 15.46 -6.17 8.99
N GLU A 117 15.09 -5.56 10.10
CA GLU A 117 13.92 -4.69 10.17
C GLU A 117 14.17 -3.39 9.40
N ILE A 118 13.24 -3.03 8.53
CA ILE A 118 13.21 -1.76 7.80
C ILE A 118 11.88 -1.07 8.14
N ILE A 119 11.95 0.14 8.66
CA ILE A 119 10.77 0.95 8.93
C ILE A 119 10.54 1.89 7.74
N ILE A 120 9.34 1.84 7.17
CA ILE A 120 8.94 2.74 6.08
C ILE A 120 8.77 4.16 6.62
N ASN A 121 9.27 5.14 5.87
CA ASN A 121 9.22 6.56 6.27
C ASN A 121 7.79 7.02 6.52
N LYS A 122 7.53 7.53 7.72
CA LYS A 122 6.24 8.06 8.14
C LYS A 122 6.10 9.52 7.65
N LEU A 123 5.84 9.66 6.37
CA LEU A 123 5.62 10.94 5.69
C LEU A 123 4.40 10.87 4.79
N THR A 124 3.55 11.89 4.85
CA THR A 124 2.36 11.99 4.00
C THR A 124 2.72 11.88 2.52
N GLY A 125 2.04 11.00 1.80
CA GLY A 125 2.27 10.75 0.37
C GLY A 125 3.41 9.79 0.06
N ASN A 126 4.11 9.26 1.08
CA ASN A 126 5.16 8.28 0.86
C ASN A 126 4.58 7.01 0.24
N THR A 127 5.12 6.66 -0.93
CA THR A 127 4.71 5.50 -1.72
C THR A 127 5.88 4.53 -1.81
N TYR A 128 5.61 3.25 -1.61
CA TYR A 128 6.62 2.20 -1.54
C TYR A 128 6.15 0.92 -2.22
N ILE A 129 7.10 0.13 -2.72
CA ILE A 129 6.85 -1.17 -3.35
C ILE A 129 7.71 -2.24 -2.69
N PHE A 130 7.13 -3.41 -2.44
CA PHE A 130 7.83 -4.55 -1.86
C PHE A 130 7.30 -5.89 -2.38
N ASP A 131 8.15 -6.92 -2.34
CA ASP A 131 7.79 -8.30 -2.67
C ASP A 131 6.83 -8.85 -1.61
N VAL A 132 5.73 -9.46 -2.03
CA VAL A 132 4.72 -10.02 -1.12
C VAL A 132 5.23 -11.14 -0.21
N LYS A 133 6.39 -11.73 -0.52
CA LYS A 133 7.06 -12.74 0.30
C LYS A 133 7.69 -12.16 1.56
N ILE A 134 7.93 -10.86 1.59
CA ILE A 134 8.54 -10.19 2.74
C ILE A 134 7.53 -10.14 3.88
N GLU A 135 7.92 -10.65 5.04
CA GLU A 135 7.14 -10.48 6.25
C GLU A 135 7.11 -9.01 6.65
N HIS A 136 5.92 -8.55 7.02
CA HIS A 136 5.70 -7.16 7.42
C HIS A 136 4.59 -7.06 8.47
N GLU A 137 4.54 -5.91 9.13
CA GLU A 137 3.55 -5.63 10.16
C GLU A 137 3.23 -4.14 10.23
N ILE A 138 2.08 -3.82 10.82
CA ILE A 138 1.74 -2.47 11.28
C ILE A 138 1.62 -2.54 12.80
N THR A 139 2.50 -1.81 13.49
CA THR A 139 2.48 -1.76 14.95
C THR A 139 1.22 -1.07 15.46
N PRO A 140 0.80 -1.32 16.73
CA PRO A 140 -0.42 -0.70 17.25
C PRO A 140 -0.41 0.83 17.16
N ILE A 141 -1.56 1.38 16.77
CA ILE A 141 -1.78 2.83 16.80
C ILE A 141 -1.91 3.28 18.27
N LEU A 142 -1.10 4.24 18.67
CA LEU A 142 -1.08 4.77 20.04
C LEU A 142 -1.98 6.01 20.18
N GLU A 143 -2.05 6.83 19.12
CA GLU A 143 -2.92 8.00 19.05
C GLU A 143 -3.22 8.39 17.59
N GLY A 144 -4.33 9.09 17.38
CA GLY A 144 -4.75 9.53 16.05
C GLY A 144 -5.27 8.39 15.18
N ASN A 145 -5.38 8.66 13.90
CA ASN A 145 -5.79 7.70 12.88
C ASN A 145 -4.71 7.60 11.79
N ARG A 146 -4.42 6.37 11.36
CA ARG A 146 -3.53 6.10 10.24
C ARG A 146 -4.35 5.73 9.02
N TYR A 147 -4.13 6.42 7.91
CA TYR A 147 -4.75 6.13 6.62
C TYR A 147 -3.71 5.70 5.60
N SER A 148 -4.02 4.65 4.84
CA SER A 148 -3.11 4.15 3.81
C SER A 148 -3.85 3.48 2.66
N LEU A 149 -3.15 3.34 1.55
CA LEU A 149 -3.57 2.52 0.41
C LEU A 149 -2.67 1.31 0.29
N LEU A 150 -3.24 0.21 -0.20
CA LEU A 150 -2.52 -0.99 -0.57
C LEU A 150 -3.04 -1.53 -1.89
N TRP A 151 -2.14 -1.73 -2.85
CA TRP A 151 -2.45 -2.23 -4.17
C TRP A 151 -1.59 -3.46 -4.48
N PHE A 152 -2.24 -4.59 -4.76
CA PHE A 152 -1.55 -5.83 -5.10
C PHE A 152 -1.41 -5.98 -6.61
N LEU A 153 -0.19 -6.29 -7.05
CA LEU A 153 0.13 -6.63 -8.42
C LEU A 153 0.27 -8.15 -8.55
N GLN A 154 -0.49 -8.74 -9.47
CA GLN A 154 -0.48 -10.17 -9.78
C GLN A 154 0.28 -10.45 -11.07
N ASN A 155 0.76 -11.67 -11.26
CA ASN A 155 1.54 -12.08 -12.43
C ASN A 155 0.85 -11.74 -13.76
N GLU A 156 -0.46 -11.98 -13.89
CA GLU A 156 -1.23 -11.71 -15.11
C GLU A 156 -1.26 -10.23 -15.51
N HIS A 157 -0.98 -9.32 -14.56
CA HIS A 157 -0.97 -7.88 -14.76
C HIS A 157 0.42 -7.33 -15.08
N LEU A 158 1.45 -8.17 -15.01
CA LEU A 158 2.83 -7.74 -15.14
C LEU A 158 3.44 -8.17 -16.47
N GLU A 159 4.13 -7.26 -17.10
CA GLU A 159 5.06 -7.51 -18.16
C GLU A 159 6.47 -7.29 -17.60
N VAL A 160 7.20 -8.38 -17.37
CA VAL A 160 8.60 -8.28 -17.00
C VAL A 160 9.35 -7.86 -18.24
N LYS A 161 9.94 -6.65 -18.27
CA LYS A 161 10.99 -6.36 -19.23
C LYS A 161 12.14 -7.31 -18.92
N ILE A 162 12.32 -8.29 -19.76
CA ILE A 162 13.60 -8.97 -19.88
C ILE A 162 14.53 -7.94 -20.53
N ASP A 163 15.07 -7.01 -19.76
CA ASP A 163 16.23 -6.27 -20.17
C ASP A 163 17.34 -7.29 -20.24
N LYS A 164 17.55 -7.73 -21.49
CA LYS A 164 18.73 -8.40 -21.98
C LYS A 164 19.79 -8.62 -20.92
N LEU A 165 19.79 -9.82 -20.34
CA LEU A 165 21.00 -10.48 -19.92
C LEU A 165 21.82 -10.71 -21.19
N ILE A 166 22.63 -9.76 -21.54
CA ILE A 166 23.76 -9.95 -22.45
C ILE A 166 25.01 -9.78 -21.63
#